data_5945a58a9ab314662df173c1debccab7
#
_entry.id   5945a58a9ab314662df173c1debccab7
#
_cell.length_a   1.000
_cell.length_b   1.000
_cell.length_c   1.000
_cell.angle_alpha   90.00
_cell.angle_beta   90.00
_cell.angle_gamma   90.00
#
_symmetry.space_group_name_H-M   'P 1'
#
loop_
_entity.id
_entity.type
_entity.pdbx_description
1 polymer ?
#
loop_
_entity_poly.entity_id
_entity_poly.type
_entity_poly.pdbx_seq_one_letter_code
_entity_poly.pdbx_strand_id
1 'polypeptide(L)'
;MVYILVWHKIADWDKWKPVFDKDEDERKSYGVHLRKLFRSVNDPNEIFCLFDAPDENAANACINRPHLKDLMQSAGVVSEPVFKILNIS
;
A
#
# COMPACT_ATOMS: atom_id res chain seq x y z
N MET A 1 -16.93 -6.87 0.03
CA MET A 1 -15.80 -5.93 0.18
C MET A 1 -14.76 -6.52 1.12
N VAL A 2 -13.52 -6.39 0.76
CA VAL A 2 -12.39 -6.81 1.61
C VAL A 2 -11.50 -5.62 1.90
N TYR A 3 -10.58 -5.77 2.86
CA TYR A 3 -9.57 -4.77 3.18
C TYR A 3 -8.19 -5.33 2.86
N ILE A 4 -7.28 -4.41 2.50
CA ILE A 4 -5.87 -4.74 2.31
C ILE A 4 -5.09 -3.95 3.35
N LEU A 5 -4.37 -4.67 4.22
CA LEU A 5 -3.44 -4.05 5.15
C LEU A 5 -2.03 -4.23 4.62
N VAL A 6 -1.31 -3.14 4.46
CA VAL A 6 0.07 -3.16 3.96
C VAL A 6 0.97 -2.60 5.04
N TRP A 7 2.06 -3.30 5.32
CA TRP A 7 3.12 -2.85 6.21
C TRP A 7 4.45 -2.84 5.46
N HIS A 8 5.21 -1.76 5.60
CA HIS A 8 6.61 -1.71 5.15
C HIS A 8 7.35 -0.58 5.84
N LYS A 9 8.67 -0.59 5.67
CA LYS A 9 9.54 0.50 6.12
C LYS A 9 10.05 1.29 4.92
N ILE A 10 10.25 2.58 5.14
CA ILE A 10 10.72 3.51 4.12
C ILE A 10 12.00 4.21 4.59
N ALA A 11 12.79 4.71 3.62
CA ALA A 11 14.01 5.46 3.94
C ALA A 11 13.69 6.91 4.30
N ASP A 12 12.71 7.52 3.61
CA ASP A 12 12.40 8.94 3.76
C ASP A 12 10.95 9.21 3.35
N TRP A 13 10.18 9.77 4.26
CA TRP A 13 8.79 10.13 4.03
C TRP A 13 8.60 11.10 2.86
N ASP A 14 9.44 12.14 2.78
CA ASP A 14 9.29 13.18 1.76
C ASP A 14 9.57 12.66 0.35
N LYS A 15 10.31 11.57 0.24
CA LYS A 15 10.53 10.86 -1.02
C LYS A 15 9.39 9.89 -1.33
N TRP A 16 8.94 9.17 -0.32
CA TRP A 16 7.94 8.11 -0.47
C TRP A 16 6.54 8.65 -0.76
N LYS A 17 6.12 9.65 0.00
CA LYS A 17 4.72 10.14 -0.05
C LYS A 17 4.30 10.62 -1.44
N PRO A 18 5.11 11.42 -2.17
CA PRO A 18 4.72 11.85 -3.53
C PRO A 18 4.55 10.67 -4.50
N VAL A 19 5.40 9.66 -4.42
CA VAL A 19 5.30 8.47 -5.27
C VAL A 19 4.06 7.68 -4.92
N PHE A 20 3.77 7.50 -3.64
CA PHE A 20 2.57 6.84 -3.16
C PHE A 20 1.31 7.55 -3.66
N ASP A 21 1.27 8.86 -3.56
CA ASP A 21 0.11 9.66 -3.98
C ASP A 21 -0.12 9.57 -5.50
N LYS A 22 0.94 9.54 -6.30
CA LYS A 22 0.83 9.40 -7.75
C LYS A 22 0.24 8.06 -8.18
N ASP A 23 0.40 7.03 -7.37
CA ASP A 23 -0.11 5.69 -7.65
C ASP A 23 -1.62 5.57 -7.38
N GLU A 24 -2.24 6.59 -6.82
CA GLU A 24 -3.65 6.53 -6.42
C GLU A 24 -4.58 6.21 -7.58
N ASP A 25 -4.38 6.85 -8.74
CA ASP A 25 -5.24 6.63 -9.90
C ASP A 25 -5.16 5.19 -10.38
N GLU A 26 -3.98 4.60 -10.36
CA GLU A 26 -3.81 3.21 -10.74
C GLU A 26 -4.49 2.27 -9.74
N ARG A 27 -4.34 2.52 -8.44
CA ARG A 27 -5.05 1.74 -7.41
C ARG A 27 -6.56 1.82 -7.62
N LYS A 28 -7.09 3.01 -7.90
CA LYS A 28 -8.51 3.21 -8.16
C LYS A 28 -8.99 2.43 -9.37
N SER A 29 -8.13 2.25 -10.39
CA SER A 29 -8.50 1.47 -11.58
C SER A 29 -8.77 0.00 -11.26
N TYR A 30 -8.21 -0.51 -10.14
CA TYR A 30 -8.51 -1.83 -9.61
C TYR A 30 -9.68 -1.84 -8.61
N GLY A 31 -10.27 -0.68 -8.34
CA GLY A 31 -11.30 -0.53 -7.31
C GLY A 31 -10.74 -0.44 -5.89
N VAL A 32 -9.44 -0.21 -5.76
CA VAL A 32 -8.76 -0.15 -4.46
C VAL A 32 -8.67 1.31 -4.00
N HIS A 33 -9.19 1.58 -2.81
CA HIS A 33 -9.25 2.92 -2.24
C HIS A 33 -8.54 2.97 -0.89
N LEU A 34 -7.70 3.97 -0.71
CA LEU A 34 -7.05 4.22 0.57
C LEU A 34 -8.06 4.69 1.60
N ARG A 35 -8.10 4.04 2.77
CA ARG A 35 -8.97 4.44 3.88
C ARG A 35 -8.20 5.06 5.01
N LYS A 36 -7.05 4.50 5.38
CA LYS A 36 -6.20 5.03 6.46
C LYS A 36 -4.74 4.86 6.09
N LEU A 37 -3.95 5.83 6.48
CA LEU A 37 -2.50 5.81 6.34
C LEU A 37 -1.92 6.11 7.73
N PHE A 38 -1.08 5.20 8.22
CA PHE A 38 -0.50 5.32 9.55
C PHE A 38 1.01 5.33 9.48
N ARG A 39 1.61 6.10 10.38
CA ARG A 39 3.04 5.99 10.69
C ARG A 39 3.14 5.52 12.14
N SER A 40 4.08 4.64 12.45
CA SER A 40 4.26 4.16 13.81
C SER A 40 4.60 5.33 14.75
N VAL A 41 4.05 5.32 15.95
CA VAL A 41 4.38 6.31 16.98
C VAL A 41 5.86 6.28 17.33
N ASN A 42 6.46 5.09 17.32
CA ASN A 42 7.86 4.89 17.72
C ASN A 42 8.85 5.00 16.57
N ASP A 43 8.37 4.86 15.32
CA ASP A 43 9.22 4.89 14.12
C ASP A 43 8.45 5.54 12.96
N PRO A 44 8.73 6.82 12.64
CA PRO A 44 8.01 7.50 11.57
C PRO A 44 8.26 6.94 10.18
N ASN A 45 9.25 6.04 10.03
CA ASN A 45 9.54 5.37 8.77
C ASN A 45 8.89 3.98 8.67
N GLU A 46 8.13 3.59 9.66
CA GLU A 46 7.31 2.38 9.62
C GLU A 46 5.88 2.77 9.21
N ILE A 47 5.43 2.25 8.08
CA ILE A 47 4.20 2.68 7.42
C ILE A 47 3.18 1.55 7.40
N PHE A 48 1.94 1.90 7.71
CA PHE A 48 0.79 1.02 7.60
C PHE A 48 -0.24 1.67 6.70
N CYS A 49 -0.70 0.97 5.68
CA CYS A 49 -1.75 1.45 4.79
C CYS A 49 -2.96 0.52 4.89
N LEU A 50 -4.13 1.09 5.03
CA LEU A 50 -5.39 0.33 4.98
C LEU A 50 -6.18 0.78 3.76
N PHE A 51 -6.42 -0.18 2.86
CA PHE A 51 -7.23 0.03 1.66
C PHE A 51 -8.48 -0.84 1.73
N ASP A 52 -9.51 -0.48 0.97
CA ASP A 52 -10.59 -1.41 0.67
C ASP A 52 -10.57 -1.78 -0.81
N ALA A 53 -11.19 -2.91 -1.12
CA ALA A 53 -11.34 -3.42 -2.48
C ALA A 53 -12.70 -4.10 -2.60
N PRO A 54 -13.27 -4.18 -3.82
CA PRO A 54 -14.60 -4.78 -3.99
C PRO A 54 -14.61 -6.28 -3.64
N ASP A 55 -13.53 -7.00 -3.95
CA ASP A 55 -13.41 -8.41 -3.66
C ASP A 55 -11.93 -8.83 -3.58
N GLU A 56 -11.70 -10.09 -3.23
CA GLU A 56 -10.36 -10.65 -3.11
C GLU A 56 -9.63 -10.65 -4.45
N ASN A 57 -10.32 -10.91 -5.55
CA ASN A 57 -9.69 -10.93 -6.88
C ASN A 57 -9.13 -9.55 -7.25
N ALA A 58 -9.89 -8.48 -6.99
CA ALA A 58 -9.44 -7.11 -7.25
C ALA A 58 -8.24 -6.76 -6.36
N ALA A 59 -8.29 -7.17 -5.08
CA ALA A 59 -7.20 -6.95 -4.15
C ALA A 59 -5.92 -7.64 -4.63
N ASN A 60 -6.01 -8.91 -5.00
CA ASN A 60 -4.86 -9.67 -5.49
C ASN A 60 -4.30 -9.11 -6.79
N ALA A 61 -5.16 -8.67 -7.71
CA ALA A 61 -4.73 -8.06 -8.97
C ALA A 61 -3.91 -6.80 -8.71
N CYS A 62 -4.34 -5.96 -7.78
CA CYS A 62 -3.64 -4.74 -7.42
C CYS A 62 -2.28 -5.04 -6.77
N ILE A 63 -2.26 -5.96 -5.81
CA ILE A 63 -1.03 -6.33 -5.08
C ILE A 63 0.00 -6.96 -6.03
N ASN A 64 -0.45 -7.73 -7.00
CA ASN A 64 0.42 -8.49 -7.89
C ASN A 64 0.71 -7.77 -9.23
N ARG A 65 0.50 -6.47 -9.30
CA ARG A 65 0.83 -5.68 -10.50
C ARG A 65 2.30 -5.89 -10.87
N PRO A 66 2.62 -6.09 -12.16
CA PRO A 66 4.00 -6.41 -12.57
C PRO A 66 5.05 -5.39 -12.16
N HIS A 67 4.70 -4.10 -12.09
CA HIS A 67 5.63 -3.02 -11.79
C HIS A 67 5.58 -2.53 -10.34
N LEU A 68 4.76 -3.15 -9.47
CA LEU A 68 4.61 -2.68 -8.10
C LEU A 68 5.92 -2.76 -7.31
N LYS A 69 6.68 -3.83 -7.50
CA LYS A 69 7.97 -3.99 -6.82
C LYS A 69 8.94 -2.87 -7.21
N ASP A 70 9.03 -2.57 -8.51
CA ASP A 70 9.90 -1.50 -9.00
C ASP A 70 9.44 -0.14 -8.49
N LEU A 71 8.14 0.09 -8.46
CA LEU A 71 7.55 1.31 -7.94
C LEU A 71 7.93 1.51 -6.46
N MET A 72 7.80 0.46 -5.65
CA MET A 72 8.15 0.51 -4.23
C MET A 72 9.64 0.79 -4.04
N GLN A 73 10.50 0.15 -4.82
CA GLN A 73 11.94 0.39 -4.76
C GLN A 73 12.27 1.84 -5.10
N SER A 74 11.67 2.38 -6.15
CA SER A 74 11.88 3.77 -6.56
C SER A 74 11.38 4.77 -5.52
N ALA A 75 10.37 4.39 -4.75
CA ALA A 75 9.83 5.21 -3.66
C ALA A 75 10.65 5.13 -2.37
N GLY A 76 11.64 4.26 -2.31
CA GLY A 76 12.50 4.10 -1.14
C GLY A 76 11.93 3.16 -0.08
N VAL A 77 11.14 2.16 -0.46
CA VAL A 77 10.74 1.10 0.44
C VAL A 77 11.96 0.21 0.71
N VAL A 78 12.35 0.07 1.96
CA VAL A 78 13.61 -0.57 2.36
C VAL A 78 13.41 -1.93 3.04
N SER A 79 12.17 -2.37 3.23
CA SER A 79 11.85 -3.68 3.77
C SER A 79 11.02 -4.48 2.77
N GLU A 80 10.92 -5.80 2.99
CA GLU A 80 9.92 -6.59 2.28
C GLU A 80 8.53 -6.12 2.72
N PRO A 81 7.65 -5.74 1.80
CA PRO A 81 6.30 -5.36 2.18
C PRO A 81 5.50 -6.58 2.62
N VAL A 82 4.65 -6.39 3.61
CA VAL A 82 3.70 -7.43 4.06
C VAL A 82 2.30 -7.00 3.67
N PHE A 83 1.60 -7.86 2.95
CA PHE A 83 0.23 -7.64 2.50
C PHE A 83 -0.69 -8.64 3.19
N LYS A 84 -1.79 -8.16 3.76
CA LYS A 84 -2.85 -9.01 4.31
C LYS A 84 -4.17 -8.60 3.71
N ILE A 85 -4.92 -9.58 3.22
CA ILE A 85 -6.28 -9.37 2.73
C ILE A 85 -7.22 -9.83 3.84
N LEU A 86 -8.10 -8.93 4.28
CA LEU A 86 -8.89 -9.10 5.49
C LEU A 86 -10.37 -8.96 5.18
N ASN A 87 -11.18 -9.76 5.88
CA ASN A 87 -12.62 -9.58 5.91
C ASN A 87 -13.01 -8.85 7.19
N ILE A 88 -14.08 -8.05 7.12
CA ILE A 88 -14.75 -7.57 8.35
C ILE A 88 -15.43 -8.76 9.00
N SER A 89 -15.18 -8.94 10.29
CA SER A 89 -15.85 -9.97 11.08
C SER A 89 -17.04 -9.43 11.84
#